data_b80ec3370651f9361cc563d7bdeab645
#
_entry.id   b80ec3370651f9361cc563d7bdeab645
#
_cell.length_a   1.000
_cell.length_b   1.000
_cell.length_c   1.000
_cell.angle_alpha   90.00
_cell.angle_beta   90.00
_cell.angle_gamma   90.00
#
_symmetry.space_group_name_H-M   'P 1'
#
loop_
_entity.id
_entity.type
_entity.pdbx_description
1 polymer ?
#
loop_
_entity_poly.entity_id
_entity_poly.type
_entity_poly.pdbx_seq_one_letter_code
_entity_poly.pdbx_strand_id
1 'polypeptide(L)'
;MNLETTLKAIQKRADLMGATKGGAMAAILNAPEGSLEKALKEASSVGYVDVANYNSPAQVVITGDEVAVKKAGELLSEAGARRVVPLAVSGAFHSKFMEPAGKEFSSFVSELDMIMLKLRCLLTLMLKQQFWLLNSKIKCLNKFIHQFTGLKL
;
A
#
# COMPACT_ATOMS: atom_id res chain seq x y z
N MET A 1 26.95 -7.04 2.28
CA MET A 1 26.56 -5.78 2.95
C MET A 1 26.99 -5.89 4.40
N ASN A 2 27.74 -4.94 4.91
CA ASN A 2 28.12 -4.91 6.31
C ASN A 2 27.04 -4.21 7.16
N LEU A 3 27.16 -4.25 8.49
CA LEU A 3 26.18 -3.67 9.41
C LEU A 3 26.02 -2.16 9.18
N GLU A 4 27.12 -1.45 8.94
CA GLU A 4 27.11 -0.01 8.70
C GLU A 4 26.28 0.37 7.46
N THR A 5 26.51 -0.33 6.34
CA THR A 5 25.73 -0.11 5.09
C THR A 5 24.25 -0.43 5.29
N THR A 6 23.94 -1.47 6.08
CA THR A 6 22.55 -1.82 6.43
C THR A 6 21.89 -0.70 7.22
N LEU A 7 22.56 -0.19 8.24
CA LEU A 7 22.04 0.90 9.06
C LEU A 7 21.83 2.18 8.24
N LYS A 8 22.77 2.53 7.36
CA LYS A 8 22.63 3.67 6.44
C LYS A 8 21.42 3.52 5.53
N ALA A 9 21.20 2.32 4.99
CA ALA A 9 20.03 2.07 4.14
C ALA A 9 18.70 2.17 4.91
N ILE A 10 18.64 1.64 6.13
CA ILE A 10 17.45 1.74 7.00
C ILE A 10 17.18 3.21 7.35
N GLN A 11 18.23 3.96 7.74
CA GLN A 11 18.12 5.38 8.07
C GLN A 11 17.62 6.18 6.87
N LYS A 12 18.27 6.04 5.69
CA LYS A 12 17.87 6.76 4.47
C LYS A 12 16.40 6.46 4.10
N ARG A 13 15.97 5.19 4.23
CA ARG A 13 14.57 4.82 3.99
C ARG A 13 13.63 5.51 4.96
N ALA A 14 13.97 5.53 6.25
CA ALA A 14 13.16 6.18 7.28
C ALA A 14 13.04 7.69 7.03
N ASP A 15 14.13 8.34 6.68
CA ASP A 15 14.19 9.78 6.38
C ASP A 15 13.31 10.13 5.17
N LEU A 16 13.40 9.36 4.09
CA LEU A 16 12.60 9.56 2.88
C LEU A 16 11.11 9.35 3.14
N MET A 17 10.77 8.30 3.90
CA MET A 17 9.36 8.05 4.28
C MET A 17 8.83 9.15 5.20
N GLY A 18 9.64 9.60 6.16
CA GLY A 18 9.26 10.67 7.09
C GLY A 18 9.14 12.05 6.43
N ALA A 19 9.89 12.28 5.36
CA ALA A 19 9.81 13.52 4.58
C ALA A 19 8.56 13.61 3.71
N THR A 20 7.93 12.47 3.38
CA THR A 20 6.70 12.44 2.59
C THR A 20 5.54 12.93 3.45
N LYS A 21 4.98 14.06 3.04
CA LYS A 21 3.85 14.70 3.74
C LYS A 21 2.58 14.59 2.91
N GLY A 22 1.44 14.57 3.62
CA GLY A 22 0.12 14.59 3.01
C GLY A 22 -0.50 13.21 2.82
N GLY A 23 -1.82 13.24 2.68
CA GLY A 23 -2.66 12.05 2.63
C GLY A 23 -2.95 11.45 4.00
N ALA A 24 -3.77 10.42 4.01
CA ALA A 24 -4.22 9.73 5.20
C ALA A 24 -4.32 8.23 4.97
N MET A 25 -4.48 7.50 6.08
CA MET A 25 -4.77 6.06 6.07
C MET A 25 -5.88 5.74 7.08
N ALA A 26 -6.68 4.74 6.77
CA ALA A 26 -7.69 4.24 7.69
C ALA A 26 -7.77 2.71 7.65
N ALA A 27 -7.92 2.09 8.81
CA ALA A 27 -8.20 0.66 8.92
C ALA A 27 -9.71 0.43 8.93
N ILE A 28 -10.17 -0.45 8.05
CA ILE A 28 -11.57 -0.85 7.90
C ILE A 28 -11.72 -2.26 8.46
N LEU A 29 -12.62 -2.43 9.42
CA LEU A 29 -12.87 -3.70 10.07
C LEU A 29 -14.22 -4.28 9.64
N ASN A 30 -14.20 -5.54 9.20
CA ASN A 30 -15.39 -6.29 8.78
C ASN A 30 -16.27 -5.50 7.79
N ALA A 31 -15.68 -5.00 6.69
CA ALA A 31 -16.46 -4.44 5.60
C ALA A 31 -17.27 -5.55 4.92
N PRO A 32 -18.56 -5.32 4.60
CA PRO A 32 -19.35 -6.27 3.82
C PRO A 32 -18.72 -6.54 2.45
N GLU A 33 -18.93 -7.74 1.93
CA GLU A 33 -18.40 -8.13 0.64
C GLU A 33 -18.87 -7.19 -0.49
N GLY A 34 -17.95 -6.74 -1.34
CA GLY A 34 -18.21 -5.82 -2.44
C GLY A 34 -18.46 -4.36 -2.04
N SER A 35 -18.57 -4.03 -0.74
CA SER A 35 -18.75 -2.64 -0.30
C SER A 35 -17.47 -1.81 -0.47
N LEU A 36 -16.30 -2.43 -0.28
CA LEU A 36 -14.99 -1.77 -0.39
C LEU A 36 -14.78 -1.19 -1.79
N GLU A 37 -15.00 -2.00 -2.83
CA GLU A 37 -14.78 -1.57 -4.22
C GLU A 37 -15.74 -0.44 -4.62
N LYS A 38 -16.99 -0.50 -4.17
CA LYS A 38 -18.00 0.55 -4.41
C LYS A 38 -17.60 1.86 -3.72
N ALA A 39 -17.24 1.78 -2.44
CA ALA A 39 -16.84 2.95 -1.67
C ALA A 39 -15.57 3.62 -2.24
N LEU A 40 -14.56 2.83 -2.62
CA LEU A 40 -13.35 3.36 -3.23
C LEU A 40 -13.64 4.02 -4.59
N LYS A 41 -14.48 3.40 -5.42
CA LYS A 41 -14.87 3.97 -6.71
C LYS A 41 -15.60 5.30 -6.55
N GLU A 42 -16.51 5.41 -5.60
CA GLU A 42 -17.24 6.63 -5.33
C GLU A 42 -16.34 7.70 -4.72
N ALA A 43 -15.50 7.35 -3.73
CA ALA A 43 -14.57 8.26 -3.11
C ALA A 43 -13.49 8.77 -4.07
N SER A 44 -13.15 8.02 -5.13
CA SER A 44 -12.22 8.45 -6.17
C SER A 44 -12.69 9.68 -6.95
N SER A 45 -13.97 10.06 -6.85
CA SER A 45 -14.50 11.29 -7.44
C SER A 45 -14.00 12.57 -6.76
N VAL A 46 -13.59 12.48 -5.50
CA VAL A 46 -13.14 13.65 -4.69
C VAL A 46 -11.64 13.65 -4.44
N GLY A 47 -10.91 12.59 -4.80
CA GLY A 47 -9.47 12.50 -4.66
C GLY A 47 -8.95 11.08 -4.82
N TYR A 48 -7.65 10.92 -4.71
CA TYR A 48 -7.03 9.59 -4.82
C TYR A 48 -7.26 8.77 -3.54
N VAL A 49 -7.77 7.58 -3.70
CA VAL A 49 -7.88 6.59 -2.63
C VAL A 49 -7.67 5.18 -3.19
N ASP A 50 -6.97 4.34 -2.45
CA ASP A 50 -6.68 2.95 -2.84
C ASP A 50 -6.52 2.06 -1.60
N VAL A 51 -6.42 0.74 -1.82
CA VAL A 51 -6.13 -0.22 -0.77
C VAL A 51 -4.62 -0.27 -0.53
N ALA A 52 -4.20 0.05 0.69
CA ALA A 52 -2.82 -0.09 1.13
C ALA A 52 -2.46 -1.55 1.44
N ASN A 53 -3.28 -2.21 2.27
CA ASN A 53 -3.02 -3.57 2.75
C ASN A 53 -4.32 -4.35 2.97
N TYR A 54 -4.27 -5.64 2.65
CA TYR A 54 -5.21 -6.66 3.13
C TYR A 54 -4.53 -7.41 4.28
N ASN A 55 -4.78 -7.01 5.53
CA ASN A 55 -4.15 -7.62 6.70
C ASN A 55 -4.78 -8.97 7.03
N SER A 56 -6.08 -9.08 6.88
CA SER A 56 -6.85 -10.31 7.05
C SER A 56 -8.18 -10.20 6.26
N PRO A 57 -8.96 -11.28 6.13
CA PRO A 57 -10.31 -11.21 5.58
C PRO A 57 -11.20 -10.18 6.27
N ALA A 58 -10.94 -9.91 7.55
CA ALA A 58 -11.73 -8.99 8.38
C ALA A 58 -11.12 -7.58 8.49
N GLN A 59 -9.92 -7.34 7.95
CA GLN A 59 -9.24 -6.06 8.09
C GLN A 59 -8.52 -5.64 6.81
N VAL A 60 -8.93 -4.50 6.29
CA VAL A 60 -8.33 -3.83 5.14
C VAL A 60 -7.87 -2.43 5.56
N VAL A 61 -6.75 -1.98 5.02
CA VAL A 61 -6.27 -0.61 5.21
C VAL A 61 -6.38 0.13 3.89
N ILE A 62 -7.01 1.30 3.90
CA ILE A 62 -7.09 2.22 2.76
C ILE A 62 -6.13 3.39 2.95
N THR A 63 -5.69 3.97 1.86
CA THR A 63 -4.70 5.05 1.81
C THR A 63 -5.02 6.01 0.67
N GLY A 64 -4.68 7.28 0.80
CA GLY A 64 -4.91 8.25 -0.26
C GLY A 64 -4.97 9.68 0.23
N ASP A 65 -5.63 10.56 -0.53
CA ASP A 65 -5.93 11.91 -0.11
C ASP A 65 -6.83 11.91 1.12
N GLU A 66 -6.62 12.82 2.05
CA GLU A 66 -7.36 12.88 3.32
C GLU A 66 -8.87 12.94 3.11
N VAL A 67 -9.32 13.79 2.16
CA VAL A 67 -10.73 13.95 1.83
C VAL A 67 -11.32 12.66 1.26
N ALA A 68 -10.59 12.00 0.36
CA ALA A 68 -11.04 10.76 -0.28
C ALA A 68 -11.06 9.58 0.70
N VAL A 69 -10.05 9.46 1.57
CA VAL A 69 -10.01 8.44 2.63
C VAL A 69 -11.16 8.62 3.62
N LYS A 70 -11.45 9.88 4.02
CA LYS A 70 -12.58 10.20 4.89
C LYS A 70 -13.91 9.82 4.23
N LYS A 71 -14.13 10.24 2.99
CA LYS A 71 -15.35 9.90 2.22
C LYS A 71 -15.52 8.38 2.08
N ALA A 72 -14.44 7.65 1.74
CA ALA A 72 -14.48 6.19 1.67
C ALA A 72 -14.83 5.55 3.03
N GLY A 73 -14.30 6.10 4.12
CA GLY A 73 -14.60 5.64 5.47
C GLY A 73 -16.07 5.84 5.85
N GLU A 74 -16.65 6.98 5.50
CA GLU A 74 -18.08 7.28 5.72
C GLU A 74 -18.96 6.30 4.94
N LEU A 75 -18.70 6.12 3.64
CA LEU A 75 -19.43 5.18 2.80
C LEU A 75 -19.34 3.74 3.30
N LEU A 76 -18.16 3.32 3.78
CA LEU A 76 -17.98 1.98 4.34
C LEU A 76 -18.70 1.80 5.67
N SER A 77 -18.73 2.84 6.51
CA SER A 77 -19.52 2.84 7.75
C SER A 77 -21.01 2.72 7.47
N GLU A 78 -21.54 3.48 6.51
CA GLU A 78 -22.93 3.40 6.06
C GLU A 78 -23.28 2.03 5.45
N ALA A 79 -22.32 1.42 4.73
CA ALA A 79 -22.47 0.09 4.16
C ALA A 79 -22.46 -1.04 5.21
N GLY A 80 -22.17 -0.73 6.49
CA GLY A 80 -22.20 -1.70 7.59
C GLY A 80 -20.83 -2.25 7.98
N ALA A 81 -19.72 -1.57 7.65
CA ALA A 81 -18.41 -1.90 8.22
C ALA A 81 -18.46 -1.74 9.75
N ARG A 82 -17.95 -2.73 10.47
CA ARG A 82 -18.00 -2.73 11.94
C ARG A 82 -17.30 -1.53 12.55
N ARG A 83 -16.20 -1.11 11.95
CA ARG A 83 -15.40 0.03 12.44
C ARG A 83 -14.50 0.59 11.35
N VAL A 84 -14.41 1.91 11.31
CA VAL A 84 -13.43 2.68 10.53
C VAL A 84 -12.53 3.40 11.50
N VAL A 85 -11.23 3.13 11.46
CA VAL A 85 -10.24 3.68 12.39
C VAL A 85 -9.20 4.48 11.61
N PRO A 86 -9.20 5.81 11.69
CA PRO A 86 -8.10 6.61 11.14
C PRO A 86 -6.77 6.22 11.80
N LEU A 87 -5.73 6.09 10.99
CA LEU A 87 -4.39 5.78 11.49
C LEU A 87 -3.60 7.05 11.71
N ALA A 88 -2.95 7.16 12.88
CA ALA A 88 -2.05 8.26 13.22
C ALA A 88 -0.70 8.07 12.49
N VAL A 89 -0.67 8.36 11.19
CA VAL A 89 0.53 8.24 10.34
C VAL A 89 0.84 9.60 9.72
N SER A 90 2.12 9.84 9.41
CA SER A 90 2.60 11.10 8.84
C SER A 90 2.28 11.27 7.36
N GLY A 91 1.82 10.23 6.67
CA GLY A 91 1.54 10.27 5.24
C GLY A 91 0.79 9.03 4.73
N ALA A 92 0.36 9.09 3.48
CA ALA A 92 -0.33 8.00 2.78
C ALA A 92 0.66 6.93 2.34
N PHE A 93 1.11 6.09 3.26
CA PHE A 93 2.00 4.97 2.94
C PHE A 93 1.32 3.97 2.01
N HIS A 94 2.13 3.22 1.26
CA HIS A 94 1.67 2.26 0.25
C HIS A 94 0.81 2.86 -0.87
N SER A 95 1.00 4.15 -1.16
CA SER A 95 0.28 4.89 -2.19
C SER A 95 1.24 5.48 -3.23
N LYS A 96 0.70 6.10 -4.28
CA LYS A 96 1.47 6.86 -5.27
C LYS A 96 2.29 8.02 -4.65
N PHE A 97 1.90 8.53 -3.48
CA PHE A 97 2.66 9.55 -2.76
C PHE A 97 4.05 9.11 -2.34
N MET A 98 4.26 7.78 -2.24
CA MET A 98 5.58 7.20 -1.91
C MET A 98 6.48 6.99 -3.13
N GLU A 99 6.01 7.23 -4.36
CA GLU A 99 6.82 7.02 -5.57
C GLU A 99 8.10 7.85 -5.62
N PRO A 100 8.08 9.17 -5.27
CA PRO A 100 9.32 9.95 -5.26
C PRO A 100 10.34 9.41 -4.25
N ALA A 101 9.90 9.07 -3.04
CA ALA A 101 10.72 8.47 -2.01
C ALA A 101 11.29 7.11 -2.46
N GLY A 102 10.47 6.30 -3.14
CA GLY A 102 10.89 5.02 -3.70
C GLY A 102 11.95 5.16 -4.79
N LYS A 103 11.82 6.14 -5.68
CA LYS A 103 12.81 6.43 -6.73
C LYS A 103 14.14 6.87 -6.12
N GLU A 104 14.11 7.81 -5.18
CA GLU A 104 15.32 8.29 -4.51
C GLU A 104 16.01 7.18 -3.72
N PHE A 105 15.24 6.36 -3.00
CA PHE A 105 15.78 5.21 -2.30
C PHE A 105 16.40 4.17 -3.25
N SER A 106 15.77 3.92 -4.39
CA SER A 106 16.31 3.01 -5.42
C SER A 106 17.65 3.50 -5.96
N SER A 107 17.78 4.81 -6.24
CA SER A 107 19.05 5.41 -6.66
C SER A 107 20.12 5.25 -5.59
N PHE A 108 19.81 5.56 -4.33
CA PHE A 108 20.70 5.39 -3.21
C PHE A 108 21.19 3.93 -3.06
N VAL A 109 20.29 2.97 -3.16
CA VAL A 109 20.62 1.53 -3.05
C VAL A 109 21.50 1.07 -4.20
N SER A 110 21.33 1.63 -5.42
CA SER A 110 22.17 1.27 -6.56
C SER A 110 23.62 1.74 -6.44
N GLU A 111 23.86 2.77 -5.63
CA GLU A 111 25.20 3.28 -5.32
C GLU A 111 25.91 2.48 -4.21
N LEU A 112 25.16 1.68 -3.44
CA LEU A 112 25.73 0.84 -2.40
C LEU A 112 26.45 -0.35 -3.01
N ASP A 113 27.70 -0.59 -2.58
CA ASP A 113 28.50 -1.74 -2.97
C ASP A 113 27.87 -3.02 -2.39
N MET A 114 26.90 -3.56 -3.12
CA MET A 114 26.11 -4.73 -2.76
C MET A 114 26.86 -5.99 -3.11
N ILE A 115 27.92 -6.32 -2.34
CA ILE A 115 28.47 -7.67 -2.37
C ILE A 115 27.29 -8.63 -2.09
N MET A 116 27.03 -9.50 -3.04
CA MET A 116 25.97 -10.50 -3.04
C MET A 116 25.83 -11.20 -1.69
N LEU A 117 25.16 -10.59 -0.75
CA LEU A 117 24.66 -11.31 0.40
C LEU A 117 23.33 -11.93 -0.01
N LYS A 118 23.19 -13.23 0.25
CA LYS A 118 21.98 -14.02 -0.03
C LYS A 118 20.72 -13.23 0.31
N LEU A 119 20.16 -12.66 -0.68
CA LEU A 119 19.22 -11.57 -0.87
C LEU A 119 17.82 -11.77 -0.23
N ARG A 120 17.65 -12.69 0.71
CA ARG A 120 16.33 -13.01 1.22
C ARG A 120 15.69 -11.94 2.10
N CYS A 121 16.45 -11.22 2.90
CA CYS A 121 15.87 -10.23 3.82
C CYS A 121 15.63 -8.85 3.18
N LEU A 122 16.55 -8.36 2.36
CA LEU A 122 16.35 -7.07 1.68
C LEU A 122 15.32 -7.20 0.55
N LEU A 123 15.31 -8.33 -0.14
CA LEU A 123 14.31 -8.66 -1.14
C LEU A 123 12.90 -8.71 -0.51
N THR A 124 12.76 -9.21 0.71
CA THR A 124 11.46 -9.23 1.41
C THR A 124 10.96 -7.83 1.74
N LEU A 125 11.86 -6.89 2.08
CA LEU A 125 11.49 -5.49 2.33
C LEU A 125 11.21 -4.70 1.04
N MET A 126 11.96 -4.99 -0.02
CA MET A 126 11.76 -4.34 -1.33
C MET A 126 10.66 -5.02 -2.16
N LEU A 127 10.54 -6.35 -2.11
CA LEU A 127 9.49 -7.09 -2.80
C LEU A 127 8.11 -6.84 -2.22
N LYS A 128 7.96 -6.51 -0.93
CA LYS A 128 6.64 -6.07 -0.43
C LYS A 128 6.16 -4.81 -1.14
N GLN A 129 7.05 -3.93 -1.56
CA GLN A 129 6.69 -2.70 -2.27
C GLN A 129 6.47 -2.95 -3.77
N GLN A 130 7.30 -3.81 -4.41
CA GLN A 130 7.07 -4.25 -5.80
C GLN A 130 6.01 -5.37 -5.90
N PHE A 131 5.86 -6.20 -4.88
CA PHE A 131 4.83 -7.22 -4.81
C PHE A 131 3.42 -6.62 -4.79
N TRP A 132 3.28 -5.40 -4.28
CA TRP A 132 2.02 -4.66 -4.36
C TRP A 132 1.70 -4.24 -5.81
N LEU A 133 2.68 -3.74 -6.56
CA LEU A 133 2.53 -3.43 -8.00
C LEU A 133 2.32 -4.72 -8.84
N LEU A 134 2.97 -5.81 -8.46
CA LEU A 134 2.80 -7.11 -9.11
C LEU A 134 1.46 -7.75 -8.74
N ASN A 135 1.02 -7.69 -7.48
CA ASN A 135 -0.28 -8.19 -7.06
C ASN A 135 -1.46 -7.41 -7.65
N SER A 136 -1.32 -6.10 -7.89
CA SER A 136 -2.35 -5.35 -8.62
C SER A 136 -2.45 -5.83 -10.08
N LYS A 137 -1.31 -6.14 -10.72
CA LYS A 137 -1.27 -6.75 -12.06
C LYS A 137 -1.75 -8.20 -12.07
N ILE A 138 -1.39 -9.01 -11.07
CA ILE A 138 -1.84 -10.40 -10.92
C ILE A 138 -3.34 -10.46 -10.58
N LYS A 139 -3.87 -9.55 -9.76
CA LYS A 139 -5.32 -9.43 -9.55
C LYS A 139 -6.06 -9.05 -10.84
N CYS A 140 -5.51 -8.16 -11.66
CA CYS A 140 -6.05 -7.88 -12.98
C CYS A 140 -6.00 -9.11 -13.90
N LEU A 141 -4.89 -9.86 -13.87
CA LEU A 141 -4.75 -11.10 -14.64
C LEU A 141 -5.69 -12.20 -14.14
N ASN A 142 -5.79 -12.40 -12.84
CA ASN A 142 -6.71 -13.38 -12.25
C ASN A 142 -8.18 -13.02 -12.49
N LYS A 143 -8.52 -11.73 -12.44
CA LYS A 143 -9.86 -11.25 -12.83
C LYS A 143 -10.13 -11.51 -14.33
N PHE A 144 -9.11 -11.34 -15.18
CA PHE A 144 -9.18 -11.63 -16.60
C PHE A 144 -9.31 -13.14 -16.87
N ILE A 145 -8.51 -13.98 -16.21
CA ILE A 145 -8.55 -15.44 -16.31
C ILE A 145 -9.90 -15.97 -15.82
N HIS A 146 -10.40 -15.47 -14.69
CA HIS A 146 -11.71 -15.87 -14.13
C HIS A 146 -12.87 -15.54 -15.09
N GLN A 147 -12.76 -14.41 -15.81
CA GLN A 147 -13.78 -13.97 -16.77
C GLN A 147 -13.78 -14.80 -18.06
N PHE A 148 -12.64 -15.42 -18.42
CA PHE A 148 -12.51 -16.19 -19.67
C PHE A 148 -12.50 -17.72 -19.48
N THR A 149 -12.17 -18.24 -18.30
CA THR A 149 -12.00 -19.70 -18.12
C THR A 149 -12.96 -20.32 -17.11
N GLY A 150 -13.65 -19.55 -16.29
CA GLY A 150 -14.57 -20.06 -15.27
C GLY A 150 -13.90 -20.90 -14.16
N LEU A 151 -12.58 -21.01 -14.15
CA LEU A 151 -11.81 -21.77 -13.16
C LEU A 151 -11.59 -20.94 -11.89
N LYS A 152 -12.11 -21.42 -10.76
CA LYS A 152 -11.75 -20.97 -9.41
C LYS A 152 -10.41 -21.63 -9.03
N LEU A 153 -9.35 -20.84 -8.90
CA LEU A 153 -8.13 -21.25 -8.22
C LEU A 153 -8.21 -20.87 -6.76
#